data_e49e3aab91645e0d149d7affcb915a37
#
_entry.id   e49e3aab91645e0d149d7affcb915a37
#
_cell.length_a   1.000
_cell.length_b   1.000
_cell.length_c   1.000
_cell.angle_alpha   90.00
_cell.angle_beta   90.00
_cell.angle_gamma   90.00
#
_symmetry.space_group_name_H-M   'P 1'
#
loop_
_entity.id
_entity.type
_entity.pdbx_description
1 polymer ?
#
loop_
_entity_poly.entity_id
_entity_poly.type
_entity_poly.pdbx_seq_one_letter_code
_entity_poly.pdbx_strand_id
1 'polypeptide(L)'
;MVESSKHIKGFSCPASLNSAAIDEFLVIFLIAAKAKGISSFKNLGELNKKESPRLDIAVSFLKNIGVKVERKKDDIKIFGNPKFELNKNIHIKNYLKDHRVFMMSCIAALSFIEHGKVILEDKDSINTSFPSFLKILKKLGAKIN
;
A
#
# COMPACT_ATOMS: atom_id res chain seq x y z
N MET A 1 -21.77 -3.56 10.56
CA MET A 1 -21.83 -4.23 9.26
C MET A 1 -20.81 -3.54 8.36
N VAL A 2 -20.00 -4.29 7.61
CA VAL A 2 -19.04 -3.74 6.63
C VAL A 2 -19.46 -4.26 5.27
N GLU A 3 -19.74 -3.33 4.33
CA GLU A 3 -20.10 -3.68 2.96
C GLU A 3 -19.00 -3.24 2.00
N SER A 4 -18.70 -4.05 1.00
CA SER A 4 -17.76 -3.69 -0.05
C SER A 4 -18.42 -2.75 -1.06
N SER A 5 -17.77 -1.65 -1.40
CA SER A 5 -18.21 -0.80 -2.52
C SER A 5 -17.86 -1.45 -3.85
N LYS A 6 -18.83 -1.59 -4.75
CA LYS A 6 -18.59 -2.07 -6.11
C LYS A 6 -17.77 -1.08 -6.96
N HIS A 7 -17.76 0.19 -6.60
CA HIS A 7 -17.12 1.25 -7.37
C HIS A 7 -16.42 2.24 -6.46
N ILE A 8 -15.11 2.10 -6.35
CA ILE A 8 -14.26 3.10 -5.70
C ILE A 8 -13.90 4.15 -6.75
N LYS A 9 -14.17 5.42 -6.44
CA LYS A 9 -13.78 6.56 -7.31
C LYS A 9 -12.53 7.22 -6.76
N GLY A 10 -11.73 7.77 -7.67
CA GLY A 10 -10.61 8.63 -7.29
C GLY A 10 -11.10 9.83 -6.48
N PHE A 11 -10.28 10.30 -5.56
CA PHE A 11 -10.64 11.35 -4.60
C PHE A 11 -9.48 12.28 -4.28
N SER A 12 -9.80 13.44 -3.73
CA SER A 12 -8.82 14.37 -3.19
C SER A 12 -8.84 14.28 -1.66
N CYS A 13 -7.73 13.83 -1.08
CA CYS A 13 -7.61 13.76 0.38
C CYS A 13 -7.36 15.18 0.93
N PRO A 14 -8.20 15.71 1.83
CA PRO A 14 -7.95 16.99 2.48
C PRO A 14 -6.69 16.92 3.33
N ALA A 15 -5.76 17.88 3.14
CA ALA A 15 -4.51 17.91 3.90
C ALA A 15 -4.71 18.04 5.43
N SER A 16 -5.84 18.57 5.86
CA SER A 16 -6.23 18.61 7.28
C SER A 16 -6.39 17.24 7.94
N LEU A 17 -6.59 16.19 7.15
CA LEU A 17 -6.68 14.81 7.63
C LEU A 17 -5.33 14.09 7.70
N ASN A 18 -4.25 14.69 7.20
CA ASN A 18 -2.95 14.03 7.12
C ASN A 18 -2.47 13.50 8.47
N SER A 19 -2.59 14.29 9.52
CA SER A 19 -2.14 13.89 10.85
C SER A 19 -2.94 12.70 11.40
N ALA A 20 -4.26 12.72 11.21
CA ALA A 20 -5.14 11.64 11.67
C ALA A 20 -4.96 10.34 10.86
N ALA A 21 -4.63 10.46 9.57
CA ALA A 21 -4.47 9.33 8.65
C ALA A 21 -3.01 8.94 8.39
N ILE A 22 -2.05 9.51 9.15
CA ILE A 22 -0.62 9.39 8.86
C ILE A 22 -0.13 7.95 8.74
N ASP A 23 -0.67 7.08 9.54
CA ASP A 23 -0.28 5.67 9.58
C ASP A 23 -1.07 4.79 8.59
N GLU A 24 -2.14 5.32 8.01
CA GLU A 24 -3.04 4.60 7.10
C GLU A 24 -2.74 4.88 5.62
N PHE A 25 -1.96 5.91 5.32
CA PHE A 25 -1.72 6.33 3.93
C PHE A 25 -1.21 5.20 3.04
N LEU A 26 -0.36 4.31 3.54
CA LEU A 26 0.17 3.21 2.74
C LEU A 26 -0.95 2.31 2.19
N VAL A 27 -1.96 2.01 3.01
CA VAL A 27 -3.13 1.22 2.58
C VAL A 27 -4.08 2.07 1.73
N ILE A 28 -4.26 3.35 2.08
CA ILE A 28 -5.07 4.29 1.28
C ILE A 28 -4.51 4.42 -0.15
N PHE A 29 -3.20 4.39 -0.34
CA PHE A 29 -2.59 4.40 -1.68
C PHE A 29 -2.92 3.14 -2.49
N LEU A 30 -3.02 1.97 -1.85
CA LEU A 30 -3.48 0.75 -2.52
C LEU A 30 -4.94 0.86 -2.95
N ILE A 31 -5.79 1.41 -2.09
CA ILE A 31 -7.20 1.69 -2.44
C ILE A 31 -7.26 2.66 -3.61
N ALA A 32 -6.47 3.73 -3.59
CA ALA A 32 -6.37 4.70 -4.68
C ALA A 32 -5.90 4.05 -6.00
N ALA A 33 -5.00 3.07 -5.94
CA ALA A 33 -4.55 2.33 -7.12
C ALA A 33 -5.65 1.50 -7.79
N LYS A 34 -6.65 1.04 -7.03
CA LYS A 34 -7.84 0.33 -7.54
C LYS A 34 -9.04 1.26 -7.80
N ALA A 35 -8.96 2.54 -7.46
CA ALA A 35 -10.04 3.49 -7.70
C ALA A 35 -10.17 3.83 -9.19
N LYS A 36 -11.38 4.15 -9.65
CA LYS A 36 -11.59 4.68 -11.00
C LYS A 36 -11.25 6.17 -11.04
N GLY A 37 -10.19 6.53 -11.75
CA GLY A 37 -9.77 7.92 -11.91
C GLY A 37 -8.54 8.28 -11.08
N ILE A 38 -8.38 9.55 -10.74
CA ILE A 38 -7.18 10.08 -10.09
C ILE A 38 -7.48 10.36 -8.63
N SER A 39 -6.62 9.85 -7.74
CA SER A 39 -6.59 10.26 -6.34
C SER A 39 -5.41 11.19 -6.08
N SER A 40 -5.63 12.27 -5.33
CA SER A 40 -4.60 13.26 -5.05
C SER A 40 -4.42 13.47 -3.54
N PHE A 41 -3.17 13.61 -3.14
CA PHE A 41 -2.75 13.79 -1.76
C PHE A 41 -1.71 14.89 -1.70
N LYS A 42 -1.82 15.78 -0.72
CA LYS A 42 -0.93 16.93 -0.58
C LYS A 42 -0.24 16.95 0.79
N ASN A 43 0.94 17.57 0.83
CA ASN A 43 1.69 17.83 2.07
C ASN A 43 2.01 16.56 2.88
N LEU A 44 2.45 15.49 2.23
CA LEU A 44 2.73 14.19 2.86
C LEU A 44 4.16 14.06 3.41
N GLY A 45 4.90 15.15 3.56
CA GLY A 45 6.32 15.13 3.98
C GLY A 45 6.57 14.43 5.31
N GLU A 46 5.61 14.44 6.23
CA GLU A 46 5.72 13.74 7.51
C GLU A 46 5.85 12.21 7.38
N LEU A 47 5.36 11.62 6.28
CA LEU A 47 5.54 10.20 6.01
C LEU A 47 7.02 9.79 5.85
N ASN A 48 7.87 10.70 5.40
CA ASN A 48 9.29 10.44 5.25
C ASN A 48 10.10 10.65 6.54
N LYS A 49 9.44 11.10 7.61
CA LYS A 49 10.04 11.28 8.94
C LYS A 49 9.66 10.16 9.92
N LYS A 50 9.12 9.06 9.43
CA LYS A 50 8.74 7.88 10.21
C LYS A 50 9.92 6.90 10.32
N GLU A 51 9.67 5.65 10.72
CA GLU A 51 10.67 4.58 10.86
C GLU A 51 11.46 4.35 9.56
N SER A 52 10.82 4.65 8.43
CA SER A 52 11.43 4.64 7.10
C SER A 52 10.88 5.83 6.29
N PRO A 53 11.49 6.22 5.17
CA PRO A 53 10.93 7.21 4.26
C PRO A 53 9.71 6.63 3.53
N ARG A 54 8.60 6.48 4.26
CA ARG A 54 7.39 5.74 3.82
C ARG A 54 6.82 6.26 2.51
N LEU A 55 6.83 7.59 2.28
CA LEU A 55 6.33 8.17 1.03
C LEU A 55 7.19 7.75 -0.15
N ASP A 56 8.52 7.79 -0.02
CA ASP A 56 9.45 7.40 -1.07
C ASP A 56 9.32 5.92 -1.40
N ILE A 57 9.24 5.08 -0.36
CA ILE A 57 9.08 3.64 -0.50
C ILE A 57 7.74 3.31 -1.16
N ALA A 58 6.64 3.93 -0.72
CA ALA A 58 5.32 3.69 -1.28
C ALA A 58 5.23 4.10 -2.76
N VAL A 59 5.79 5.26 -3.13
CA VAL A 59 5.83 5.72 -4.52
C VAL A 59 6.66 4.76 -5.39
N SER A 60 7.83 4.35 -4.90
CA SER A 60 8.67 3.36 -5.58
C SER A 60 7.96 2.02 -5.75
N PHE A 61 7.34 1.53 -4.68
CA PHE A 61 6.57 0.30 -4.69
C PHE A 61 5.45 0.34 -5.74
N LEU A 62 4.59 1.37 -5.71
CA LEU A 62 3.48 1.51 -6.65
C LEU A 62 3.98 1.55 -8.11
N LYS A 63 5.05 2.28 -8.39
CA LYS A 63 5.66 2.32 -9.73
C LYS A 63 6.20 0.95 -10.14
N ASN A 64 6.88 0.25 -9.25
CA ASN A 64 7.46 -1.08 -9.52
C ASN A 64 6.40 -2.13 -9.85
N ILE A 65 5.22 -2.03 -9.23
CA ILE A 65 4.10 -2.89 -9.57
C ILE A 65 3.34 -2.42 -10.81
N GLY A 66 3.66 -1.26 -11.39
CA GLY A 66 3.08 -0.77 -12.64
C GLY A 66 1.93 0.24 -12.45
N VAL A 67 1.69 0.72 -11.24
CA VAL A 67 0.72 1.79 -11.00
C VAL A 67 1.33 3.13 -11.41
N LYS A 68 0.62 3.90 -12.24
CA LYS A 68 1.06 5.24 -12.62
C LYS A 68 0.93 6.19 -11.42
N VAL A 69 2.06 6.76 -11.00
CA VAL A 69 2.14 7.74 -9.91
C VAL A 69 2.92 8.96 -10.38
N GLU A 70 2.36 10.13 -10.20
CA GLU A 70 3.05 11.42 -10.34
C GLU A 70 3.35 11.98 -8.95
N ARG A 71 4.57 12.48 -8.76
CA ARG A 71 5.01 13.08 -7.51
C ARG A 71 5.63 14.45 -7.76
N LYS A 72 5.26 15.41 -6.92
CA LYS A 72 5.87 16.74 -6.86
C LYS A 72 6.18 17.07 -5.40
N LYS A 73 7.44 16.93 -5.00
CA LYS A 73 7.88 17.03 -3.58
C LYS A 73 7.07 16.07 -2.69
N ASP A 74 6.23 16.61 -1.84
CA ASP A 74 5.40 15.89 -0.86
C ASP A 74 3.96 15.66 -1.33
N ASP A 75 3.66 16.08 -2.57
CA ASP A 75 2.35 15.84 -3.20
C ASP A 75 2.44 14.64 -4.14
N ILE A 76 1.41 13.80 -4.14
CA ILE A 76 1.30 12.68 -5.07
C ILE A 76 -0.07 12.63 -5.73
N LYS A 77 -0.09 12.13 -6.97
CA LYS A 77 -1.29 11.70 -7.69
C LYS A 77 -1.15 10.25 -8.08
N ILE A 78 -2.16 9.46 -7.76
CA ILE A 78 -2.25 8.05 -8.11
C ILE A 78 -3.33 7.89 -9.17
N PHE A 79 -2.96 7.35 -10.33
CA PHE A 79 -3.89 7.07 -11.41
C PHE A 79 -4.41 5.66 -11.25
N GLY A 80 -5.59 5.55 -10.66
CA GLY A 80 -6.17 4.28 -10.31
C GLY A 80 -6.84 3.58 -11.49
N ASN A 81 -6.82 2.24 -11.42
CA ASN A 81 -7.48 1.36 -12.37
C ASN A 81 -8.19 0.23 -11.62
N PRO A 82 -9.55 0.17 -11.63
CA PRO A 82 -10.30 -0.88 -10.96
C PRO A 82 -9.96 -2.31 -11.42
N LYS A 83 -9.50 -2.44 -12.67
CA LYS A 83 -9.08 -3.71 -13.28
C LYS A 83 -7.58 -3.96 -13.16
N PHE A 84 -6.89 -3.19 -12.30
CA PHE A 84 -5.46 -3.37 -12.13
C PHE A 84 -5.16 -4.73 -11.48
N GLU A 85 -4.42 -5.55 -12.19
CA GLU A 85 -3.99 -6.88 -11.78
C GLU A 85 -2.53 -7.09 -12.14
N LEU A 86 -1.86 -7.86 -11.32
CA LEU A 86 -0.46 -8.22 -11.47
C LEU A 86 -0.35 -9.70 -11.80
N ASN A 87 0.13 -9.99 -13.01
CA ASN A 87 0.36 -11.34 -13.52
C ASN A 87 1.86 -11.65 -13.63
N LYS A 88 2.63 -11.35 -12.57
CA LYS A 88 4.06 -11.59 -12.52
C LYS A 88 4.54 -11.88 -11.11
N ASN A 89 5.70 -12.54 -11.02
CA ASN A 89 6.39 -12.69 -9.74
C ASN A 89 7.04 -11.37 -9.34
N ILE A 90 6.90 -10.99 -8.07
CA ILE A 90 7.50 -9.80 -7.51
C ILE A 90 8.33 -10.20 -6.29
N HIS A 91 9.53 -9.64 -6.23
CA HIS A 91 10.38 -9.70 -5.06
C HIS A 91 10.52 -8.31 -4.47
N ILE A 92 10.01 -8.12 -3.26
CA ILE A 92 10.05 -6.84 -2.55
C ILE A 92 11.11 -6.93 -1.46
N LYS A 93 12.11 -6.08 -1.58
CA LYS A 93 13.27 -5.96 -0.70
C LYS A 93 13.36 -4.56 -0.13
N ASN A 94 14.15 -4.41 0.92
CA ASN A 94 14.64 -3.11 1.40
C ASN A 94 13.54 -2.13 1.88
N TYR A 95 12.59 -2.59 2.68
CA TYR A 95 11.68 -1.66 3.37
C TYR A 95 12.18 -1.22 4.75
N LEU A 96 13.49 -1.32 4.99
CA LEU A 96 14.16 -0.83 6.19
C LEU A 96 13.50 -1.33 7.50
N LYS A 97 13.00 -2.58 7.48
CA LYS A 97 12.29 -3.24 8.59
C LYS A 97 11.04 -2.48 9.08
N ASP A 98 10.46 -1.63 8.23
CA ASP A 98 9.22 -0.92 8.57
C ASP A 98 8.03 -1.87 8.50
N HIS A 99 7.41 -2.14 9.63
CA HIS A 99 6.26 -3.05 9.75
C HIS A 99 5.06 -2.61 8.92
N ARG A 100 4.82 -1.30 8.77
CA ARG A 100 3.70 -0.81 7.96
C ARG A 100 3.94 -1.00 6.47
N VAL A 101 5.17 -0.84 6.02
CA VAL A 101 5.55 -1.14 4.63
C VAL A 101 5.43 -2.64 4.37
N PHE A 102 5.83 -3.49 5.31
CA PHE A 102 5.64 -4.93 5.20
C PHE A 102 4.15 -5.29 5.10
N MET A 103 3.30 -4.77 6.00
CA MET A 103 1.86 -5.01 5.96
C MET A 103 1.22 -4.51 4.67
N MET A 104 1.56 -3.30 4.20
CA MET A 104 1.13 -2.78 2.90
C MET A 104 1.47 -3.76 1.77
N SER A 105 2.69 -4.27 1.74
CA SER A 105 3.14 -5.20 0.70
C SER A 105 2.37 -6.52 0.72
N CYS A 106 2.05 -7.04 1.90
CA CYS A 106 1.19 -8.22 2.05
C CYS A 106 -0.23 -7.96 1.50
N ILE A 107 -0.83 -6.82 1.86
CA ILE A 107 -2.18 -6.47 1.37
C ILE A 107 -2.16 -6.25 -0.15
N ALA A 108 -1.13 -5.61 -0.69
CA ALA A 108 -0.99 -5.45 -2.14
C ALA A 108 -0.87 -6.81 -2.85
N ALA A 109 -0.11 -7.75 -2.28
CA ALA A 109 0.00 -9.10 -2.80
C ALA A 109 -1.36 -9.80 -2.89
N LEU A 110 -2.18 -9.69 -1.85
CA LEU A 110 -3.50 -10.31 -1.79
C LEU A 110 -4.53 -9.60 -2.69
N SER A 111 -4.36 -8.29 -2.93
CA SER A 111 -5.35 -7.48 -3.63
C SER A 111 -5.09 -7.32 -5.12
N PHE A 112 -3.83 -7.44 -5.57
CA PHE A 112 -3.43 -7.10 -6.93
C PHE A 112 -2.94 -8.30 -7.74
N ILE A 113 -2.57 -9.41 -7.09
CA ILE A 113 -2.02 -10.56 -7.77
C ILE A 113 -3.11 -11.60 -7.98
N GLU A 114 -3.43 -11.85 -9.24
CA GLU A 114 -4.30 -12.94 -9.63
C GLU A 114 -3.49 -14.22 -9.90
N HIS A 115 -2.39 -14.09 -10.63
CA HIS A 115 -1.47 -15.18 -10.94
C HIS A 115 -0.03 -14.75 -10.68
N GLY A 116 0.67 -15.49 -9.80
CA GLY A 116 2.06 -15.21 -9.48
C GLY A 116 2.41 -15.44 -8.01
N LYS A 117 3.64 -15.10 -7.67
CA LYS A 117 4.16 -15.18 -6.30
C LYS A 117 4.74 -13.83 -5.89
N VAL A 118 4.48 -13.44 -4.66
CA VAL A 118 5.18 -12.32 -4.04
C VAL A 118 6.10 -12.86 -2.97
N ILE A 119 7.36 -12.52 -3.09
CA ILE A 119 8.38 -12.80 -2.08
C ILE A 119 8.59 -11.52 -1.30
N LEU A 120 8.33 -11.57 0.00
CA LEU A 120 8.56 -10.48 0.93
C LEU A 120 9.66 -10.87 1.90
N GLU A 121 10.65 -10.02 2.03
CA GLU A 121 11.70 -10.16 3.05
C GLU A 121 11.25 -9.51 4.37
N ASP A 122 12.05 -9.64 5.42
CA ASP A 122 11.86 -8.97 6.73
C ASP A 122 10.52 -9.27 7.44
N LYS A 123 10.01 -10.50 7.33
CA LYS A 123 8.77 -10.90 8.02
C LYS A 123 8.77 -10.59 9.52
N ASP A 124 9.94 -10.53 10.12
CA ASP A 124 10.08 -10.28 11.57
C ASP A 124 9.82 -8.83 11.95
N SER A 125 9.78 -7.92 10.97
CA SER A 125 9.46 -6.50 11.19
C SER A 125 8.09 -6.27 11.83
N ILE A 126 7.15 -7.18 11.69
CA ILE A 126 5.80 -7.07 12.30
C ILE A 126 5.72 -7.56 13.75
N ASN A 127 6.74 -8.28 14.24
CA ASN A 127 6.67 -8.93 15.56
C ASN A 127 6.52 -7.94 16.72
N THR A 128 7.02 -6.72 16.56
CA THR A 128 6.95 -5.67 17.58
C THR A 128 5.62 -4.92 17.60
N SER A 129 4.88 -4.91 16.48
CA SER A 129 3.67 -4.09 16.34
C SER A 129 2.40 -4.93 16.14
N PHE A 130 2.46 -5.98 15.32
CA PHE A 130 1.31 -6.84 15.04
C PHE A 130 1.72 -8.29 14.80
N PRO A 131 2.21 -9.01 15.84
CA PRO A 131 2.77 -10.37 15.70
C PRO A 131 1.78 -11.41 15.17
N SER A 132 0.47 -11.19 15.35
CA SER A 132 -0.58 -12.07 14.83
C SER A 132 -0.98 -11.81 13.37
N PHE A 133 -0.44 -10.79 12.71
CA PHE A 133 -0.87 -10.34 11.39
C PHE A 133 -0.89 -11.46 10.33
N LEU A 134 0.23 -12.16 10.13
CA LEU A 134 0.30 -13.25 9.15
C LEU A 134 -0.61 -14.43 9.51
N LYS A 135 -0.78 -14.72 10.81
CA LYS A 135 -1.72 -15.75 11.28
C LYS A 135 -3.16 -15.39 10.95
N ILE A 136 -3.51 -14.11 11.08
CA ILE A 136 -4.84 -13.62 10.72
C ILE A 136 -5.05 -13.72 9.21
N LEU A 137 -4.10 -13.28 8.39
CA LEU A 137 -4.20 -13.40 6.94
C LEU A 137 -4.38 -14.86 6.49
N LYS A 138 -3.64 -15.81 7.09
CA LYS A 138 -3.84 -17.25 6.82
C LYS A 138 -5.24 -17.72 7.17
N LYS A 139 -5.78 -17.30 8.32
CA LYS A 139 -7.17 -17.62 8.71
C LYS A 139 -8.20 -17.06 7.74
N LEU A 140 -7.91 -15.93 7.11
CA LEU A 140 -8.74 -15.31 6.08
C LEU A 140 -8.56 -15.93 4.69
N GLY A 141 -7.72 -16.97 4.55
CA GLY A 141 -7.55 -17.73 3.32
C GLY A 141 -6.30 -17.37 2.50
N ALA A 142 -5.43 -16.48 3.01
CA ALA A 142 -4.18 -16.18 2.32
C ALA A 142 -3.23 -17.40 2.32
N LYS A 143 -2.70 -17.74 1.15
CA LYS A 143 -1.66 -18.76 0.99
C LYS A 143 -0.29 -18.15 1.26
N ILE A 144 0.24 -18.35 2.46
CA ILE A 144 1.53 -17.82 2.93
C ILE A 144 2.42 -19.00 3.31
N ASN A 145 3.56 -19.11 2.66
CA ASN A 145 4.60 -20.12 2.93
C ASN A 145 5.73 -19.52 3.73
#